data_5808d931656e3aef3cae33cd3d156e46
#
_entry.id   5808d931656e3aef3cae33cd3d156e46
#
_cell.length_a   1.000
_cell.length_b   1.000
_cell.length_c   1.000
_cell.angle_alpha   90.00
_cell.angle_beta   90.00
_cell.angle_gamma   90.00
#
_symmetry.space_group_name_H-M   'P 1'
#
loop_
_entity.id
_entity.type
_entity.pdbx_description
1 polymer ?
#
loop_
_entity_poly.entity_id
_entity_poly.type
_entity_poly.pdbx_seq_one_letter_code
_entity_poly.pdbx_strand_id
1 'polypeptide(L)'
;MDLNKIYEILYLLQDMRSFELYGTVGAVVCCLDSINYLTEDGDLEKTFRTVHNYLDPDGLILFDVNSPYKFREIYGYNSYILEDEIDGCSVYCGWQNSFDEKTGICDFYLTLFSENEDGTFSRCEEEQKEKMYTLEELKGALETCGFEFIGAYSGYGFEAVDEKTERYYIAARAKK
;
A
#
# COMPACT_ATOMS: atom_id res chain seq x y z
N MET A 1 2.00 31.49 -14.79
CA MET A 1 1.98 30.03 -14.89
C MET A 1 1.14 29.70 -16.12
N ASP A 2 1.77 29.16 -17.17
CA ASP A 2 1.07 28.88 -18.43
C ASP A 2 0.24 27.61 -18.27
N LEU A 3 -1.08 27.75 -18.14
CA LEU A 3 -2.04 26.65 -17.93
C LEU A 3 -2.21 25.74 -19.18
N ASN A 4 -1.53 26.03 -20.28
CA ASN A 4 -1.58 25.28 -21.53
C ASN A 4 -0.43 24.27 -21.69
N LYS A 5 0.48 24.11 -20.72
CA LYS A 5 1.43 23.01 -20.71
C LYS A 5 0.72 21.74 -20.23
N ILE A 6 0.26 20.92 -21.15
CA ILE A 6 -0.09 19.53 -20.86
C ILE A 6 1.23 18.84 -20.52
N TYR A 7 1.44 18.57 -19.24
CA TYR A 7 2.55 17.72 -18.81
C TYR A 7 2.16 16.29 -19.15
N GLU A 8 2.93 15.62 -20.00
CA GLU A 8 2.78 14.20 -20.23
C GLU A 8 3.06 13.45 -18.91
N ILE A 9 2.12 12.61 -18.49
CA ILE A 9 2.34 11.70 -17.38
C ILE A 9 3.20 10.55 -17.88
N LEU A 10 4.35 10.35 -17.25
CA LEU A 10 5.23 9.22 -17.55
C LEU A 10 4.81 8.02 -16.68
N TYR A 11 4.42 6.92 -17.33
CA TYR A 11 4.12 5.66 -16.66
C TYR A 11 5.34 4.74 -16.75
N LEU A 12 5.81 4.25 -15.59
CA LEU A 12 6.95 3.37 -15.47
C LEU A 12 6.55 2.09 -14.74
N LEU A 13 6.88 0.93 -15.29
CA LEU A 13 6.73 -0.36 -14.63
C LEU A 13 8.06 -0.72 -13.96
N GLN A 14 8.17 -0.46 -12.66
CA GLN A 14 9.39 -0.69 -11.88
C GLN A 14 9.06 -1.20 -10.47
N ASP A 15 10.02 -1.88 -9.84
CA ASP A 15 9.92 -2.32 -8.46
C ASP A 15 10.18 -1.15 -7.52
N MET A 16 9.30 -0.94 -6.51
CA MET A 16 9.45 0.16 -5.57
C MET A 16 10.73 0.08 -4.73
N ARG A 17 11.34 -1.10 -4.61
CA ARG A 17 12.59 -1.33 -3.88
C ARG A 17 13.84 -0.88 -4.65
N SER A 18 13.71 -0.63 -5.96
CA SER A 18 14.87 -0.41 -6.83
C SER A 18 14.56 0.41 -8.10
N PHE A 19 13.54 1.27 -8.05
CA PHE A 19 13.20 2.11 -9.20
C PHE A 19 14.29 3.15 -9.48
N GLU A 20 14.34 3.58 -10.74
CA GLU A 20 15.27 4.61 -11.22
C GLU A 20 14.50 5.75 -11.89
N LEU A 21 14.89 6.99 -11.57
CA LEU A 21 14.38 8.21 -12.18
C LEU A 21 15.54 9.01 -12.79
N TYR A 22 15.26 9.81 -13.82
CA TYR A 22 16.25 10.69 -14.46
C TYR A 22 16.62 11.93 -13.64
N GLY A 23 15.98 12.16 -12.51
CA GLY A 23 16.19 13.30 -11.64
C GLY A 23 15.51 13.10 -10.31
N THR A 24 15.39 14.16 -9.52
CA THR A 24 14.71 14.16 -8.24
C THR A 24 13.29 14.72 -8.35
N VAL A 25 12.48 14.44 -7.34
CA VAL A 25 11.07 14.86 -7.23
C VAL A 25 10.81 15.52 -5.87
N GLY A 26 9.90 16.47 -5.82
CA GLY A 26 9.54 17.16 -4.58
C GLY A 26 8.69 16.32 -3.62
N ALA A 27 7.98 15.34 -4.14
CA ALA A 27 7.17 14.43 -3.32
C ALA A 27 7.00 13.06 -3.97
N VAL A 28 6.86 12.04 -3.13
CA VAL A 28 6.48 10.67 -3.49
C VAL A 28 5.21 10.31 -2.72
N VAL A 29 4.22 9.74 -3.43
CA VAL A 29 3.00 9.23 -2.82
C VAL A 29 2.89 7.74 -3.13
N CYS A 30 2.71 6.91 -2.09
CA CYS A 30 2.52 5.46 -2.21
C CYS A 30 1.17 5.11 -1.59
N CYS A 31 0.19 4.79 -2.42
CA CYS A 31 -1.21 4.59 -2.03
C CYS A 31 -1.60 3.12 -2.00
N LEU A 32 -2.79 2.88 -1.39
CA LEU A 32 -3.48 1.58 -1.41
C LEU A 32 -2.63 0.46 -0.81
N ASP A 33 -2.16 0.70 0.44
CA ASP A 33 -1.43 -0.29 1.24
C ASP A 33 -0.23 -0.97 0.54
N SER A 34 0.25 -0.39 -0.55
CA SER A 34 1.36 -0.96 -1.33
C SER A 34 2.61 -1.27 -0.49
N ILE A 35 2.84 -0.53 0.59
CA ILE A 35 3.93 -0.81 1.54
C ILE A 35 3.74 -2.15 2.26
N ASN A 36 2.50 -2.58 2.51
CA ASN A 36 2.24 -3.88 3.15
C ASN A 36 2.65 -5.08 2.28
N TYR A 37 2.77 -4.90 0.96
CA TYR A 37 3.28 -5.94 0.04
C TYR A 37 4.80 -6.15 0.13
N LEU A 38 5.51 -5.36 0.90
CA LEU A 38 6.93 -5.56 1.21
C LEU A 38 7.06 -6.61 2.32
N THR A 39 7.01 -7.88 1.97
CA THR A 39 6.91 -8.99 2.93
C THR A 39 8.27 -9.52 3.39
N GLU A 40 9.35 -9.29 2.64
CA GLU A 40 10.68 -9.80 2.95
C GLU A 40 11.46 -8.85 3.86
N ASP A 41 12.35 -9.42 4.65
CA ASP A 41 13.20 -8.66 5.56
C ASP A 41 14.11 -7.69 4.80
N GLY A 42 14.13 -6.44 5.23
CA GLY A 42 14.92 -5.36 4.64
C GLY A 42 14.29 -4.69 3.41
N ASP A 43 13.15 -5.15 2.91
CA ASP A 43 12.50 -4.55 1.74
C ASP A 43 11.92 -3.17 2.04
N LEU A 44 11.44 -2.98 3.27
CA LEU A 44 10.96 -1.67 3.74
C LEU A 44 12.07 -0.62 3.69
N GLU A 45 13.25 -0.93 4.22
CA GLU A 45 14.40 -0.04 4.22
C GLU A 45 14.96 0.18 2.80
N LYS A 46 14.98 -0.86 1.95
CA LYS A 46 15.37 -0.71 0.54
C LYS A 46 14.47 0.30 -0.16
N THR A 47 13.16 0.17 0.02
CA THR A 47 12.17 1.07 -0.56
C THR A 47 12.37 2.49 -0.06
N PHE A 48 12.48 2.71 1.25
CA PHE A 48 12.67 4.05 1.80
C PHE A 48 14.01 4.67 1.39
N ARG A 49 15.10 3.91 1.28
CA ARG A 49 16.39 4.41 0.76
C ARG A 49 16.27 4.81 -0.71
N THR A 50 15.58 4.01 -1.53
CA THR A 50 15.36 4.33 -2.94
C THR A 50 14.54 5.61 -3.08
N VAL A 51 13.45 5.75 -2.31
CA VAL A 51 12.65 6.97 -2.28
C VAL A 51 13.49 8.18 -1.80
N HIS A 52 14.25 8.01 -0.71
CA HIS A 52 15.12 9.07 -0.20
C HIS A 52 16.12 9.54 -1.25
N ASN A 53 16.72 8.62 -2.01
CA ASN A 53 17.69 8.96 -3.06
C ASN A 53 17.10 9.89 -4.13
N TYR A 54 15.84 9.69 -4.51
CA TYR A 54 15.17 10.45 -5.56
C TYR A 54 14.31 11.63 -5.07
N LEU A 55 14.14 11.84 -3.78
CA LEU A 55 13.51 13.06 -3.27
C LEU A 55 14.48 14.25 -3.33
N ASP A 56 13.93 15.44 -3.54
CA ASP A 56 14.65 16.69 -3.31
C ASP A 56 15.01 16.85 -1.82
N PRO A 57 15.99 17.72 -1.45
CA PRO A 57 16.14 18.14 -0.07
C PRO A 57 14.81 18.67 0.49
N ASP A 58 14.45 18.24 1.70
CA ASP A 58 13.14 18.51 2.35
C ASP A 58 11.90 17.99 1.59
N GLY A 59 12.08 17.17 0.55
CA GLY A 59 10.99 16.50 -0.16
C GLY A 59 10.21 15.56 0.75
N LEU A 60 8.95 15.28 0.38
CA LEU A 60 8.02 14.53 1.22
C LEU A 60 7.77 13.12 0.66
N ILE A 61 7.66 12.15 1.56
CA ILE A 61 7.00 10.88 1.30
C ILE A 61 5.67 10.84 2.05
N LEU A 62 4.62 10.44 1.34
CA LEU A 62 3.27 10.21 1.86
C LEU A 62 2.87 8.79 1.48
N PHE A 63 2.42 8.00 2.44
CA PHE A 63 1.96 6.65 2.15
C PHE A 63 0.89 6.19 3.14
N ASP A 64 0.13 5.19 2.75
CA ASP A 64 -0.81 4.54 3.65
C ASP A 64 -0.46 3.06 3.83
N VAL A 65 -0.82 2.54 5.00
CA VAL A 65 -0.67 1.13 5.36
C VAL A 65 -1.87 0.65 6.17
N ASN A 66 -2.20 -0.61 6.01
CA ASN A 66 -3.12 -1.29 6.89
C ASN A 66 -2.50 -1.44 8.29
N SER A 67 -3.25 -1.09 9.33
CA SER A 67 -2.79 -1.09 10.71
C SER A 67 -2.77 -2.50 11.32
N PRO A 68 -2.07 -2.72 12.46
CA PRO A 68 -2.17 -3.96 13.21
C PRO A 68 -3.59 -4.32 13.65
N TYR A 69 -4.43 -3.32 13.94
CA TYR A 69 -5.85 -3.55 14.25
C TYR A 69 -6.57 -4.20 13.07
N LYS A 70 -6.35 -3.69 11.85
CA LYS A 70 -6.99 -4.26 10.65
C LYS A 70 -6.56 -5.70 10.39
N PHE A 71 -5.27 -6.01 10.53
CA PHE A 71 -4.76 -7.37 10.35
C PHE A 71 -5.35 -8.35 11.37
N ARG A 72 -5.47 -7.96 12.64
CA ARG A 72 -5.94 -8.84 13.71
C ARG A 72 -7.45 -8.97 13.76
N GLU A 73 -8.16 -7.84 13.70
CA GLU A 73 -9.60 -7.78 14.00
C GLU A 73 -10.47 -7.84 12.73
N ILE A 74 -9.98 -7.29 11.61
CA ILE A 74 -10.77 -7.21 10.37
C ILE A 74 -10.38 -8.34 9.41
N TYR A 75 -9.09 -8.49 9.09
CA TYR A 75 -8.63 -9.56 8.21
C TYR A 75 -8.66 -10.90 8.93
N GLY A 76 -7.81 -11.12 9.93
CA GLY A 76 -7.75 -12.32 10.75
C GLY A 76 -7.88 -13.60 9.94
N TYR A 77 -8.91 -14.41 10.27
CA TYR A 77 -9.33 -15.60 9.52
C TYR A 77 -10.69 -15.39 8.85
N ASN A 78 -11.05 -14.15 8.55
CA ASN A 78 -12.33 -13.83 7.96
C ASN A 78 -12.38 -14.20 6.47
N SER A 79 -13.61 -14.39 5.99
CA SER A 79 -13.88 -14.62 4.58
C SER A 79 -15.02 -13.70 4.14
N TYR A 80 -14.93 -13.22 2.92
CA TYR A 80 -15.91 -12.31 2.34
C TYR A 80 -16.41 -12.88 1.01
N ILE A 81 -17.65 -12.59 0.69
CA ILE A 81 -18.20 -12.77 -0.66
C ILE A 81 -18.58 -11.37 -1.14
N LEU A 82 -17.97 -10.97 -2.23
CA LEU A 82 -18.22 -9.69 -2.89
C LEU A 82 -18.92 -9.98 -4.22
N GLU A 83 -19.87 -9.12 -4.57
CA GLU A 83 -20.61 -9.17 -5.82
C GLU A 83 -20.59 -7.78 -6.43
N ASP A 84 -20.34 -7.70 -7.72
CA ASP A 84 -20.35 -6.46 -8.50
C ASP A 84 -20.81 -6.75 -9.93
N GLU A 85 -21.10 -5.71 -10.69
CA GLU A 85 -21.45 -5.76 -12.11
C GLU A 85 -20.45 -4.90 -12.91
N ILE A 86 -19.79 -5.50 -13.86
CA ILE A 86 -18.84 -4.82 -14.76
C ILE A 86 -19.33 -4.99 -16.19
N ASP A 87 -19.65 -3.88 -16.86
CA ASP A 87 -20.14 -3.86 -18.25
C ASP A 87 -21.40 -4.74 -18.50
N GLY A 88 -22.26 -4.86 -17.49
CA GLY A 88 -23.49 -5.67 -17.54
C GLY A 88 -23.28 -7.16 -17.28
N CYS A 89 -22.09 -7.57 -16.88
CA CYS A 89 -21.74 -8.94 -16.50
C CYS A 89 -21.52 -9.04 -14.98
N SER A 90 -22.08 -10.07 -14.35
CA SER A 90 -21.92 -10.31 -12.92
C SER A 90 -20.51 -10.80 -12.60
N VAL A 91 -19.91 -10.24 -11.54
CA VAL A 91 -18.61 -10.67 -11.02
C VAL A 91 -18.76 -11.01 -9.53
N TYR A 92 -18.33 -12.21 -9.17
CA TYR A 92 -18.29 -12.68 -7.79
C TYR A 92 -16.86 -12.92 -7.36
N CYS A 93 -16.51 -12.45 -6.15
CA CYS A 93 -15.23 -12.72 -5.53
C CYS A 93 -15.42 -13.39 -4.17
N GLY A 94 -14.94 -14.62 -4.06
CA GLY A 94 -14.72 -15.26 -2.76
C GLY A 94 -13.35 -14.91 -2.25
N TRP A 95 -13.28 -14.17 -1.13
CA TRP A 95 -12.04 -13.71 -0.53
C TRP A 95 -11.86 -14.35 0.84
N GLN A 96 -10.76 -15.07 1.03
CA GLN A 96 -10.39 -15.73 2.29
C GLN A 96 -9.07 -15.18 2.79
N ASN A 97 -8.96 -14.94 4.10
CA ASN A 97 -7.74 -14.46 4.75
C ASN A 97 -7.18 -15.51 5.71
N SER A 98 -5.87 -15.51 5.87
CA SER A 98 -5.17 -16.26 6.89
C SER A 98 -4.02 -15.43 7.45
N PHE A 99 -4.19 -14.91 8.66
CA PHE A 99 -3.17 -14.08 9.32
C PHE A 99 -2.35 -14.88 10.33
N ASP A 100 -1.03 -14.87 10.18
CA ASP A 100 -0.10 -15.45 11.14
C ASP A 100 0.53 -14.34 12.01
N GLU A 101 0.10 -14.26 13.26
CA GLU A 101 0.59 -13.29 14.25
C GLU A 101 2.11 -13.39 14.49
N LYS A 102 2.73 -14.56 14.29
CA LYS A 102 4.17 -14.76 14.58
C LYS A 102 5.05 -14.15 13.50
N THR A 103 4.63 -14.25 12.26
CA THR A 103 5.34 -13.69 11.11
C THR A 103 4.85 -12.31 10.72
N GLY A 104 3.64 -11.95 11.16
CA GLY A 104 2.94 -10.74 10.75
C GLY A 104 2.44 -10.80 9.30
N ILE A 105 2.43 -11.98 8.68
CA ILE A 105 1.98 -12.16 7.29
C ILE A 105 0.50 -12.51 7.27
N CYS A 106 -0.24 -11.87 6.38
CA CYS A 106 -1.59 -12.24 5.99
C CYS A 106 -1.58 -12.75 4.55
N ASP A 107 -2.00 -14.00 4.37
CA ASP A 107 -2.28 -14.56 3.05
C ASP A 107 -3.72 -14.24 2.66
N PHE A 108 -3.90 -13.76 1.43
CA PHE A 108 -5.20 -13.51 0.81
C PHE A 108 -5.39 -14.48 -0.35
N TYR A 109 -6.48 -15.24 -0.30
CA TYR A 109 -6.90 -16.18 -1.36
C TYR A 109 -8.16 -15.64 -2.01
N LEU A 110 -8.07 -15.22 -3.25
CA LEU A 110 -9.17 -14.67 -4.02
C LEU A 110 -9.58 -15.68 -5.09
N THR A 111 -10.87 -15.98 -5.16
CA THR A 111 -11.46 -16.74 -6.27
C THR A 111 -12.51 -15.87 -6.93
N LEU A 112 -12.26 -15.51 -8.19
CA LEU A 112 -13.16 -14.67 -8.98
C LEU A 112 -13.94 -15.55 -9.97
N PHE A 113 -15.22 -15.23 -10.12
CA PHE A 113 -16.11 -15.78 -11.13
C PHE A 113 -16.68 -14.61 -11.94
N SER A 114 -16.39 -14.56 -13.21
CA SER A 114 -16.88 -13.53 -14.13
C SER A 114 -17.86 -14.17 -15.14
N GLU A 115 -19.05 -13.59 -15.25
CA GLU A 115 -20.07 -14.04 -16.20
C GLU A 115 -19.62 -13.75 -17.64
N ASN A 116 -19.78 -14.73 -18.52
CA ASN A 116 -19.53 -14.63 -19.95
C ASN A 116 -20.85 -14.28 -20.68
N GLU A 117 -20.75 -13.82 -21.93
CA GLU A 117 -21.90 -13.46 -22.76
C GLU A 117 -22.91 -14.61 -22.96
N ASP A 118 -22.48 -15.87 -22.84
CA ASP A 118 -23.33 -17.06 -22.97
C ASP A 118 -23.96 -17.52 -21.64
N GLY A 119 -23.77 -16.75 -20.54
CA GLY A 119 -24.29 -17.06 -19.21
C GLY A 119 -23.45 -18.10 -18.45
N THR A 120 -22.34 -18.56 -18.98
CA THR A 120 -21.38 -19.38 -18.25
C THR A 120 -20.45 -18.48 -17.40
N PHE A 121 -19.67 -19.06 -16.49
CA PHE A 121 -18.72 -18.32 -15.66
C PHE A 121 -17.29 -18.77 -15.93
N SER A 122 -16.41 -17.81 -16.14
CA SER A 122 -14.96 -18.00 -16.07
C SER A 122 -14.49 -17.90 -14.63
N ARG A 123 -13.58 -18.78 -14.21
CA ARG A 123 -12.97 -18.79 -12.87
C ARG A 123 -11.50 -18.43 -12.95
N CYS A 124 -11.07 -17.55 -12.03
CA CYS A 124 -9.68 -17.15 -11.84
C CYS A 124 -9.36 -17.21 -10.33
N GLU A 125 -8.12 -17.53 -10.00
CA GLU A 125 -7.63 -17.51 -8.61
C GLU A 125 -6.40 -16.63 -8.53
N GLU A 126 -6.26 -15.93 -7.40
CA GLU A 126 -5.11 -15.11 -7.08
C GLU A 126 -4.74 -15.26 -5.61
N GLU A 127 -3.44 -15.35 -5.35
CA GLU A 127 -2.88 -15.37 -3.99
C GLU A 127 -2.04 -14.12 -3.81
N GLN A 128 -2.28 -13.39 -2.73
CA GLN A 128 -1.54 -12.19 -2.36
C GLN A 128 -1.08 -12.31 -0.91
N LYS A 129 -0.01 -11.57 -0.57
CA LYS A 129 0.52 -11.52 0.79
C LYS A 129 0.80 -10.09 1.18
N GLU A 130 0.37 -9.77 2.39
CA GLU A 130 0.72 -8.50 3.03
C GLU A 130 1.40 -8.76 4.37
N LYS A 131 2.29 -7.84 4.76
CA LYS A 131 2.95 -7.84 6.07
C LYS A 131 2.38 -6.73 6.93
N MET A 132 2.01 -7.10 8.15
CA MET A 132 1.64 -6.17 9.19
C MET A 132 2.89 -5.42 9.66
N TYR A 133 2.82 -4.10 9.67
CA TYR A 133 3.84 -3.23 10.25
C TYR A 133 3.26 -2.43 11.39
N THR A 134 3.97 -2.37 12.51
CA THR A 134 3.64 -1.46 13.60
C THR A 134 4.08 -0.03 13.25
N LEU A 135 3.48 0.96 13.90
CA LEU A 135 3.86 2.36 13.70
C LEU A 135 5.32 2.62 14.11
N GLU A 136 5.80 1.94 15.15
CA GLU A 136 7.18 2.01 15.64
C GLU A 136 8.18 1.46 14.61
N GLU A 137 7.86 0.33 13.95
CA GLU A 137 8.70 -0.24 12.90
C GLU A 137 8.79 0.70 11.70
N LEU A 138 7.66 1.24 11.24
CA LEU A 138 7.61 2.20 10.12
C LEU A 138 8.40 3.46 10.42
N LYS A 139 8.22 4.02 11.62
CA LYS A 139 8.96 5.19 12.08
C LYS A 139 10.47 4.91 12.18
N GLY A 140 10.85 3.80 12.79
CA GLY A 140 12.26 3.39 12.90
C GLY A 140 12.95 3.19 11.56
N ALA A 141 12.25 2.55 10.60
CA ALA A 141 12.75 2.37 9.24
C ALA A 141 12.91 3.71 8.49
N LEU A 142 11.94 4.62 8.61
CA LEU A 142 12.04 5.97 8.03
C LEU A 142 13.24 6.73 8.60
N GLU A 143 13.40 6.78 9.92
CA GLU A 143 14.51 7.48 10.59
C GLU A 143 15.86 6.89 10.19
N THR A 144 15.97 5.57 10.12
CA THR A 144 17.18 4.85 9.68
C THR A 144 17.54 5.17 8.22
N CYS A 145 16.54 5.47 7.39
CA CYS A 145 16.71 5.80 5.98
C CYS A 145 16.84 7.31 5.71
N GLY A 146 17.00 8.15 6.74
CA GLY A 146 17.26 9.59 6.58
C GLY A 146 16.02 10.47 6.50
N PHE A 147 14.87 9.97 6.98
CA PHE A 147 13.64 10.76 7.04
C PHE A 147 13.39 11.32 8.45
N GLU A 148 12.79 12.48 8.50
CA GLU A 148 12.10 13.00 9.67
C GLU A 148 10.65 12.55 9.63
N PHE A 149 10.21 11.78 10.61
CA PHE A 149 8.81 11.42 10.75
C PHE A 149 7.99 12.66 11.15
N ILE A 150 6.98 13.02 10.34
CA ILE A 150 6.11 14.18 10.59
C ILE A 150 4.89 13.75 11.41
N GLY A 151 4.25 12.65 11.03
CA GLY A 151 3.07 12.15 11.74
C GLY A 151 2.41 10.97 11.06
N ALA A 152 1.50 10.34 11.83
CA ALA A 152 0.57 9.33 11.36
C ALA A 152 -0.86 9.77 11.69
N TYR A 153 -1.78 9.54 10.78
CA TYR A 153 -3.16 10.00 10.83
C TYR A 153 -4.11 8.86 10.51
N SER A 154 -5.32 8.90 11.08
CA SER A 154 -6.37 7.89 10.83
C SER A 154 -7.26 8.22 9.63
N GLY A 155 -7.10 9.40 9.04
CA GLY A 155 -7.90 9.86 7.91
C GLY A 155 -7.29 11.06 7.20
N TYR A 156 -7.94 11.51 6.15
CA TYR A 156 -7.50 12.67 5.35
C TYR A 156 -7.69 14.02 6.07
N GLY A 157 -8.43 14.05 7.18
CA GLY A 157 -8.64 15.24 8.02
C GLY A 157 -7.57 15.43 9.08
N PHE A 158 -6.49 14.64 9.05
CA PHE A 158 -5.39 14.66 10.01
C PHE A 158 -5.81 14.30 11.45
N GLU A 159 -6.82 13.46 11.60
CA GLU A 159 -7.23 12.92 12.89
C GLU A 159 -6.11 12.05 13.47
N ALA A 160 -5.97 12.10 14.80
CA ALA A 160 -4.98 11.26 15.48
C ALA A 160 -5.30 9.77 15.33
N VAL A 161 -4.27 8.95 15.22
CA VAL A 161 -4.43 7.49 15.27
C VAL A 161 -4.80 7.03 16.67
N ASP A 162 -5.60 5.97 16.75
CA ASP A 162 -5.98 5.27 17.96
C ASP A 162 -5.82 3.74 17.81
N GLU A 163 -6.20 3.00 18.84
CA GLU A 163 -6.10 1.52 18.88
C GLU A 163 -7.05 0.79 17.90
N LYS A 164 -8.04 1.49 17.34
CA LYS A 164 -9.00 0.95 16.38
C LYS A 164 -8.83 1.52 14.98
N THR A 165 -7.81 2.34 14.79
CA THR A 165 -7.49 2.89 13.47
C THR A 165 -7.15 1.75 12.51
N GLU A 166 -7.92 1.60 11.43
CA GLU A 166 -7.74 0.52 10.45
C GLU A 166 -6.61 0.79 9.47
N ARG A 167 -6.34 2.06 9.16
CA ARG A 167 -5.35 2.48 8.18
C ARG A 167 -4.59 3.70 8.68
N TYR A 168 -3.27 3.62 8.61
CA TYR A 168 -2.41 4.75 8.92
C TYR A 168 -2.06 5.49 7.64
N TYR A 169 -2.22 6.81 7.65
CA TYR A 169 -1.71 7.74 6.64
C TYR A 169 -0.47 8.41 7.21
N ILE A 170 0.68 8.16 6.62
CA ILE A 170 1.98 8.55 7.17
C ILE A 170 2.62 9.60 6.29
N ALA A 171 3.21 10.62 6.93
CA ALA A 171 4.00 11.66 6.30
C ALA A 171 5.40 11.70 6.90
N ALA A 172 6.41 11.78 6.04
CA ALA A 172 7.79 11.98 6.46
C ALA A 172 8.54 12.89 5.45
N ARG A 173 9.62 13.54 5.92
CA ARG A 173 10.42 14.49 5.16
C ARG A 173 11.84 13.96 5.00
N ALA A 174 12.37 14.02 3.78
CA ALA A 174 13.76 13.66 3.51
C ALA A 174 14.72 14.70 4.13
N LYS A 175 15.65 14.23 4.96
CA LYS A 175 16.76 15.04 5.50
C LYS A 175 18.00 14.79 4.66
N LYS A 176 18.35 15.79 3.83
CA LYS A 176 19.55 15.79 3.00
C LYS A 176 20.41 17.01 3.29
#